data_ee9b4db6bb976b2c7cc74bf936f363fb
#
_entry.id   ee9b4db6bb976b2c7cc74bf936f363fb
#
_cell.length_a   1.000
_cell.length_b   1.000
_cell.length_c   1.000
_cell.angle_alpha   90.00
_cell.angle_beta   90.00
_cell.angle_gamma   90.00
#
_symmetry.space_group_name_H-M   'P 1'
#
loop_
_entity.id
_entity.type
_entity.pdbx_description
1 polymer ?
#
loop_
_entity_poly.entity_id
_entity_poly.type
_entity_poly.pdbx_seq_one_letter_code
_entity_poly.pdbx_strand_id
1 'polypeptide(L)'
;SINPNSYLVQPYYGPEVYDVDNLFIRNQEKLFQVCRKRVYRDEFSPVNQGCLITSRKEIASYVKDICKVLQIDGFIDLDIVIDKDKKIHVIDASARLSGSITSSAECGVNFMKLILDYYIKGLVPKELKFEECYVIPYEGFKKLNK
;
A
#
# COMPACT_ATOMS: atom_id res chain seq x y z
N SER A 1 12.95 -32.73 7.69
CA SER A 1 12.07 -32.80 6.51
C SER A 1 11.00 -31.73 6.61
N ILE A 2 10.91 -30.90 5.57
CA ILE A 2 9.90 -29.85 5.47
C ILE A 2 8.56 -30.55 5.13
N ASN A 3 7.52 -30.30 5.91
CA ASN A 3 6.18 -30.82 5.59
C ASN A 3 5.57 -29.95 4.48
N PRO A 4 5.37 -30.44 3.25
CA PRO A 4 4.87 -29.65 2.15
C PRO A 4 3.45 -29.07 2.38
N ASN A 5 2.67 -29.70 3.26
CA ASN A 5 1.32 -29.23 3.59
C ASN A 5 1.30 -28.02 4.55
N SER A 6 2.47 -27.59 5.05
CA SER A 6 2.61 -26.44 5.95
C SER A 6 3.04 -25.16 5.25
N TYR A 7 3.18 -25.17 3.92
CA TYR A 7 3.68 -24.05 3.14
C TYR A 7 2.75 -23.71 1.98
N LEU A 8 2.54 -22.40 1.78
CA LEU A 8 1.96 -21.89 0.55
C LEU A 8 3.09 -21.72 -0.47
N VAL A 9 2.98 -22.37 -1.61
CA VAL A 9 3.93 -22.23 -2.72
C VAL A 9 3.27 -21.45 -3.83
N GLN A 10 3.89 -20.36 -4.24
CA GLN A 10 3.40 -19.52 -5.32
C GLN A 10 4.55 -19.13 -6.27
N PRO A 11 4.27 -18.74 -7.53
CA PRO A 11 5.29 -18.27 -8.45
C PRO A 11 6.02 -17.05 -7.90
N TYR A 12 7.32 -16.97 -8.14
CA TYR A 12 8.10 -15.76 -7.89
C TYR A 12 8.04 -14.85 -9.12
N TYR A 13 7.36 -13.72 -9.00
CA TYR A 13 7.13 -12.79 -10.12
C TYR A 13 8.24 -11.76 -10.30
N GLY A 14 9.17 -11.62 -9.35
CA GLY A 14 10.32 -10.73 -9.46
C GLY A 14 10.48 -9.75 -8.30
N PRO A 15 11.50 -8.87 -8.36
CA PRO A 15 11.86 -8.00 -7.25
C PRO A 15 11.07 -6.67 -7.21
N GLU A 16 10.31 -6.31 -8.25
CA GLU A 16 9.62 -5.02 -8.31
C GLU A 16 8.30 -5.08 -7.53
N VAL A 17 8.38 -4.82 -6.23
CA VAL A 17 7.25 -4.94 -5.28
C VAL A 17 6.78 -3.59 -4.81
N TYR A 18 5.46 -3.44 -4.73
CA TYR A 18 4.76 -2.27 -4.22
C TYR A 18 3.81 -2.67 -3.10
N ASP A 19 3.84 -1.94 -2.00
CA ASP A 19 2.74 -1.86 -1.04
C ASP A 19 1.82 -0.74 -1.53
N VAL A 20 0.54 -1.00 -1.70
CA VAL A 20 -0.38 -0.05 -2.34
C VAL A 20 -1.56 0.22 -1.42
N ASP A 21 -1.53 1.41 -0.81
CA ASP A 21 -2.60 1.88 0.07
C ASP A 21 -3.71 2.50 -0.78
N ASN A 22 -4.94 2.02 -0.61
CA ASN A 22 -6.07 2.43 -1.43
C ASN A 22 -7.28 2.77 -0.57
N LEU A 23 -7.93 3.90 -0.85
CA LEU A 23 -9.28 4.20 -0.41
C LEU A 23 -10.18 4.33 -1.64
N PHE A 24 -11.08 3.38 -1.84
CA PHE A 24 -12.02 3.38 -2.94
C PHE A 24 -13.42 3.79 -2.47
N ILE A 25 -13.97 4.82 -3.10
CA ILE A 25 -15.32 5.34 -2.83
C ILE A 25 -16.22 4.85 -3.96
N ARG A 26 -16.91 3.74 -3.69
CA ARG A 26 -17.67 3.00 -4.72
C ARG A 26 -18.75 3.84 -5.41
N ASN A 27 -19.55 4.57 -4.66
CA ASN A 27 -20.65 5.38 -5.21
C ASN A 27 -20.20 6.56 -6.09
N GLN A 28 -18.91 6.93 -6.03
CA GLN A 28 -18.29 7.96 -6.87
C GLN A 28 -17.28 7.39 -7.85
N GLU A 29 -17.02 6.09 -7.81
CA GLU A 29 -15.94 5.41 -8.54
C GLU A 29 -14.58 6.09 -8.42
N LYS A 30 -14.32 6.69 -7.26
CA LYS A 30 -13.05 7.37 -6.98
C LYS A 30 -12.08 6.47 -6.25
N LEU A 31 -10.85 6.43 -6.73
CA LEU A 31 -9.73 5.77 -6.07
C LEU A 31 -8.73 6.81 -5.60
N PHE A 32 -8.42 6.79 -4.31
CA PHE A 32 -7.32 7.53 -3.70
C PHE A 32 -6.22 6.52 -3.38
N GLN A 33 -5.06 6.67 -4.00
CA GLN A 33 -4.01 5.67 -3.96
C GLN A 33 -2.65 6.29 -3.73
N VAL A 34 -1.82 5.60 -2.94
CA VAL A 34 -0.38 5.82 -2.83
C VAL A 34 0.32 4.49 -3.05
N CYS A 35 1.29 4.48 -3.96
CA CYS A 35 2.17 3.34 -4.19
C CYS A 35 3.47 3.54 -3.41
N ARG A 36 3.86 2.53 -2.65
CA ARG A 36 5.12 2.48 -1.90
C ARG A 36 6.01 1.40 -2.51
N LYS A 37 6.88 1.78 -3.44
CA LYS A 37 7.84 0.84 -4.02
C LYS A 37 8.87 0.46 -2.99
N ARG A 38 9.01 -0.84 -2.69
CA ARG A 38 10.04 -1.34 -1.76
C ARG A 38 11.42 -1.16 -2.41
N VAL A 39 12.29 -0.34 -1.79
CA VAL A 39 13.61 0.01 -2.36
C VAL A 39 14.73 -0.72 -1.64
N TYR A 40 14.64 -0.83 -0.31
CA TYR A 40 15.60 -1.54 0.50
C TYR A 40 14.97 -2.84 0.98
N ARG A 41 15.52 -3.95 0.54
CA ARG A 41 15.11 -5.28 0.96
C ARG A 41 16.31 -5.98 1.60
N ASP A 42 16.12 -6.41 2.82
CA ASP A 42 16.90 -7.52 3.36
C ASP A 42 16.16 -8.80 2.94
N GLU A 43 16.85 -9.73 2.29
CA GLU A 43 16.25 -10.99 1.82
C GLU A 43 15.64 -11.81 2.97
N PHE A 44 16.08 -11.57 4.19
CA PHE A 44 15.65 -12.27 5.40
C PHE A 44 14.70 -11.46 6.29
N SER A 45 14.47 -10.18 6.00
CA SER A 45 13.58 -9.35 6.80
C SER A 45 12.22 -9.15 6.10
N PRO A 46 11.11 -9.49 6.76
CA PRO A 46 9.78 -9.17 6.27
C PRO A 46 9.48 -7.67 6.38
N VAL A 47 10.31 -6.92 7.08
CA VAL A 47 10.10 -5.49 7.34
C VAL A 47 10.65 -4.67 6.18
N ASN A 48 9.83 -3.78 5.64
CA ASN A 48 10.26 -2.81 4.64
C ASN A 48 11.25 -1.83 5.27
N GLN A 49 12.49 -1.84 4.81
CA GLN A 49 13.56 -0.96 5.32
C GLN A 49 13.58 0.42 4.65
N GLY A 50 12.66 0.66 3.73
CA GLY A 50 12.49 1.92 3.05
C GLY A 50 11.73 1.78 1.75
N CYS A 51 11.05 2.84 1.36
CA CYS A 51 10.24 2.86 0.14
C CYS A 51 10.38 4.17 -0.62
N LEU A 52 10.11 4.11 -1.91
CA LEU A 52 9.82 5.26 -2.74
C LEU A 52 8.31 5.45 -2.79
N ILE A 53 7.83 6.55 -2.27
CA ILE A 53 6.44 6.99 -2.42
C ILE A 53 6.28 7.53 -3.84
N THR A 54 5.33 6.98 -4.57
CA THR A 54 5.11 7.33 -5.98
C THR A 54 3.66 7.15 -6.39
N SER A 55 3.32 7.63 -7.58
CA SER A 55 2.06 7.36 -8.25
C SER A 55 2.30 6.55 -9.53
N ARG A 56 1.47 5.53 -9.76
CA ARG A 56 1.56 4.64 -10.91
C ARG A 56 0.18 4.48 -11.55
N LYS A 57 -0.02 5.11 -12.69
CA LYS A 57 -1.32 5.12 -13.38
C LYS A 57 -1.81 3.73 -13.75
N GLU A 58 -0.89 2.86 -14.16
CA GLU A 58 -1.18 1.46 -14.50
C GLU A 58 -1.65 0.65 -13.29
N ILE A 59 -1.04 0.85 -12.12
CA ILE A 59 -1.48 0.22 -10.87
C ILE A 59 -2.85 0.78 -10.47
N ALA A 60 -3.04 2.10 -10.55
CA ALA A 60 -4.30 2.74 -10.21
C ALA A 60 -5.47 2.24 -11.06
N SER A 61 -5.27 2.10 -12.39
CA SER A 61 -6.28 1.53 -13.28
C SER A 61 -6.62 0.09 -12.89
N TYR A 62 -5.61 -0.74 -12.70
CA TYR A 62 -5.76 -2.14 -12.35
C TYR A 62 -6.49 -2.33 -11.01
N VAL A 63 -6.09 -1.58 -9.97
CA VAL A 63 -6.74 -1.62 -8.65
C VAL A 63 -8.18 -1.14 -8.71
N LYS A 64 -8.46 -0.10 -9.49
CA LYS A 64 -9.83 0.39 -9.68
C LYS A 64 -10.74 -0.68 -10.26
N ASP A 65 -10.26 -1.45 -11.23
CA ASP A 65 -11.01 -2.55 -11.81
C ASP A 65 -11.25 -3.69 -10.80
N ILE A 66 -10.23 -4.03 -10.01
CA ILE A 66 -10.38 -4.99 -8.89
C ILE A 66 -11.45 -4.51 -7.90
N CYS A 67 -11.37 -3.26 -7.47
CA CYS A 67 -12.33 -2.71 -6.51
C CYS A 67 -13.77 -2.76 -7.04
N LYS A 68 -13.97 -2.51 -8.33
CA LYS A 68 -15.29 -2.62 -8.97
C LYS A 68 -15.80 -4.07 -9.00
N VAL A 69 -14.97 -5.01 -9.45
CA VAL A 69 -15.35 -6.43 -9.56
C VAL A 69 -15.66 -7.02 -8.19
N LEU A 70 -14.86 -6.72 -7.19
CA LEU A 70 -15.03 -7.19 -5.81
C LEU A 70 -16.02 -6.34 -4.99
N GLN A 71 -16.62 -5.31 -5.58
CA GLN A 71 -17.55 -4.39 -4.94
C GLN A 71 -17.00 -3.75 -3.64
N ILE A 72 -15.71 -3.49 -3.62
CA ILE A 72 -15.04 -2.84 -2.50
C ILE A 72 -15.65 -1.44 -2.29
N ASP A 73 -15.80 -1.05 -1.03
CA ASP A 73 -16.07 0.33 -0.62
C ASP A 73 -15.29 0.59 0.66
N GLY A 74 -14.28 1.45 0.57
CA GLY A 74 -13.40 1.77 1.69
C GLY A 74 -11.94 1.45 1.44
N PHE A 75 -11.21 1.21 2.53
CA PHE A 75 -9.77 1.00 2.47
C PHE A 75 -9.42 -0.46 2.14
N ILE A 76 -8.42 -0.62 1.26
CA ILE A 76 -7.77 -1.89 0.97
C ILE A 76 -6.27 -1.67 0.75
N ASP A 77 -5.46 -2.46 1.41
CA ASP A 77 -4.02 -2.56 1.22
C ASP A 77 -3.71 -3.75 0.30
N LEU A 78 -2.87 -3.55 -0.69
CA LEU A 78 -2.50 -4.57 -1.66
C LEU A 78 -0.98 -4.65 -1.78
N ASP A 79 -0.44 -5.87 -1.68
CA ASP A 79 0.93 -6.14 -2.13
C ASP A 79 0.89 -6.51 -3.61
N ILE A 80 1.58 -5.72 -4.43
CA ILE A 80 1.60 -5.86 -5.88
C ILE A 80 3.03 -6.11 -6.36
N VAL A 81 3.18 -7.05 -7.29
CA VAL A 81 4.42 -7.29 -8.03
C VAL A 81 4.20 -6.98 -9.50
N ILE A 82 5.14 -6.25 -10.08
CA ILE A 82 5.21 -6.08 -11.54
C ILE A 82 6.31 -7.00 -12.06
N ASP A 83 5.94 -7.95 -12.92
CA ASP A 83 6.88 -8.90 -13.47
C ASP A 83 7.71 -8.31 -14.63
N LYS A 84 8.66 -9.10 -15.16
CA LYS A 84 9.52 -8.72 -16.28
C LYS A 84 8.75 -8.36 -17.56
N ASP A 85 7.57 -8.94 -17.74
CA ASP A 85 6.69 -8.71 -18.88
C ASP A 85 5.70 -7.55 -18.64
N LYS A 86 5.92 -6.78 -17.55
CA LYS A 86 5.09 -5.65 -17.11
C LYS A 86 3.66 -6.02 -16.70
N LYS A 87 3.41 -7.28 -16.40
CA LYS A 87 2.13 -7.71 -15.84
C LYS A 87 2.09 -7.41 -14.35
N ILE A 88 0.92 -7.00 -13.90
CA ILE A 88 0.62 -6.67 -12.50
C ILE A 88 0.01 -7.90 -11.85
N HIS A 89 0.59 -8.31 -10.72
CA HIS A 89 0.11 -9.43 -9.90
C HIS A 89 -0.16 -8.93 -8.49
N VAL A 90 -1.36 -9.19 -7.98
CA VAL A 90 -1.67 -9.02 -6.55
C VAL A 90 -1.23 -10.30 -5.84
N ILE A 91 -0.35 -10.17 -4.85
CA ILE A 91 0.18 -11.30 -4.08
C ILE A 91 -0.38 -11.36 -2.65
N ASP A 92 -0.85 -10.22 -2.14
CA ASP A 92 -1.59 -10.15 -0.88
C ASP A 92 -2.65 -9.04 -0.93
N ALA A 93 -3.74 -9.21 -0.18
CA ALA A 93 -4.80 -8.22 -0.07
C ALA A 93 -5.35 -8.19 1.37
N SER A 94 -5.46 -7.01 1.93
CA SER A 94 -5.92 -6.84 3.31
C SER A 94 -6.86 -5.63 3.44
N ALA A 95 -7.98 -5.81 4.14
CA ALA A 95 -8.91 -4.73 4.48
C ALA A 95 -8.49 -3.95 5.75
N ARG A 96 -7.24 -4.07 6.18
CA ARG A 96 -6.66 -3.33 7.30
C ARG A 96 -5.59 -2.35 6.83
N LEU A 97 -5.31 -1.36 7.66
CA LEU A 97 -4.16 -0.48 7.43
C LEU A 97 -2.85 -1.28 7.49
N SER A 98 -1.95 -1.03 6.55
CA SER A 98 -0.64 -1.65 6.55
C SER A 98 0.21 -1.20 7.74
N GLY A 99 1.16 -2.03 8.15
CA GLY A 99 2.08 -1.70 9.23
C GLY A 99 2.98 -0.48 8.94
N SER A 100 3.17 -0.17 7.66
CA SER A 100 3.99 0.96 7.18
C SER A 100 3.17 2.11 6.61
N ILE A 101 1.85 2.18 6.87
CA ILE A 101 0.93 3.23 6.37
C ILE A 101 1.39 4.65 6.75
N THR A 102 2.12 4.80 7.86
CA THR A 102 2.65 6.08 8.31
C THR A 102 3.65 6.69 7.34
N SER A 103 4.31 5.88 6.51
CA SER A 103 5.22 6.39 5.47
C SER A 103 4.48 7.24 4.43
N SER A 104 3.23 6.90 4.10
CA SER A 104 2.38 7.71 3.22
C SER A 104 2.02 9.06 3.87
N ALA A 105 1.89 9.10 5.20
CA ALA A 105 1.60 10.34 5.93
C ALA A 105 2.79 11.31 5.91
N GLU A 106 4.03 10.83 5.95
CA GLU A 106 5.24 11.66 5.84
C GLU A 106 5.32 12.40 4.49
N CYS A 107 4.72 11.84 3.43
CA CYS A 107 4.64 12.48 2.12
C CYS A 107 3.33 13.25 1.88
N GLY A 108 2.54 13.48 2.93
CA GLY A 108 1.34 14.33 2.90
C GLY A 108 0.00 13.58 2.80
N VAL A 109 -0.02 12.25 2.73
CA VAL A 109 -1.26 11.46 2.64
C VAL A 109 -1.52 10.68 3.92
N ASN A 110 -2.36 11.23 4.78
CA ASN A 110 -2.79 10.57 6.01
C ASN A 110 -4.07 9.75 5.75
N PHE A 111 -3.92 8.46 5.41
CA PHE A 111 -5.05 7.56 5.17
C PHE A 111 -5.95 7.37 6.38
N MET A 112 -5.42 7.38 7.61
CA MET A 112 -6.25 7.34 8.82
C MET A 112 -7.24 8.48 8.85
N LYS A 113 -6.76 9.71 8.59
CA LYS A 113 -7.62 10.89 8.52
C LYS A 113 -8.63 10.78 7.37
N LEU A 114 -8.21 10.34 6.19
CA LEU A 114 -9.10 10.17 5.02
C LEU A 114 -10.24 9.19 5.31
N ILE A 115 -9.93 8.06 5.94
CA ILE A 115 -10.91 7.04 6.33
C ILE A 115 -11.91 7.59 7.35
N LEU A 116 -11.44 8.27 8.39
CA LEU A 116 -12.30 8.88 9.40
C LEU A 116 -13.18 9.98 8.80
N ASP A 117 -12.62 10.83 7.95
CA ASP A 117 -13.37 11.87 7.27
C ASP A 117 -14.46 11.26 6.36
N TYR A 118 -14.15 10.19 5.65
CA TYR A 118 -15.13 9.49 4.80
C TYR A 118 -16.25 8.84 5.62
N TYR A 119 -15.89 7.95 6.56
CA TYR A 119 -16.91 7.15 7.27
C TYR A 119 -17.71 7.93 8.32
N ILE A 120 -17.10 8.92 8.96
CA ILE A 120 -17.75 9.67 10.05
C ILE A 120 -18.42 10.94 9.54
N LYS A 121 -17.78 11.63 8.58
CA LYS A 121 -18.24 12.95 8.13
C LYS A 121 -18.80 12.96 6.71
N GLY A 122 -18.70 11.85 5.97
CA GLY A 122 -19.06 11.79 4.56
C GLY A 122 -18.19 12.66 3.66
N LEU A 123 -17.01 13.07 4.14
CA LEU A 123 -16.12 13.95 3.38
C LEU A 123 -15.24 13.15 2.46
N VAL A 124 -15.23 13.52 1.17
CA VAL A 124 -14.39 12.91 0.14
C VAL A 124 -13.49 14.01 -0.44
N PRO A 125 -12.16 13.85 -0.41
CA PRO A 125 -11.27 14.85 -0.99
C PRO A 125 -11.46 14.93 -2.51
N LYS A 126 -11.12 16.07 -3.09
CA LYS A 126 -11.15 16.22 -4.56
C LYS A 126 -10.05 15.38 -5.21
N GLU A 127 -8.85 15.42 -4.64
CA GLU A 127 -7.64 14.74 -5.11
C GLU A 127 -6.69 14.49 -3.93
N LEU A 128 -5.74 13.56 -4.09
CA LEU A 128 -4.58 13.47 -3.21
C LEU A 128 -3.46 14.35 -3.76
N LYS A 129 -2.80 15.07 -2.85
CA LYS A 129 -1.58 15.81 -3.14
C LYS A 129 -0.48 15.27 -2.26
N PHE A 130 0.58 14.78 -2.87
CA PHE A 130 1.77 14.32 -2.18
C PHE A 130 2.99 14.50 -3.08
N GLU A 131 4.15 14.53 -2.45
CA GLU A 131 5.44 14.59 -3.14
C GLU A 131 6.01 13.18 -3.27
N GLU A 132 6.54 12.86 -4.45
CA GLU A 132 7.33 11.64 -4.60
C GLU A 132 8.61 11.77 -3.81
N CYS A 133 8.84 10.86 -2.88
CA CYS A 133 9.98 10.93 -1.97
C CYS A 133 10.39 9.55 -1.47
N TYR A 134 11.65 9.44 -1.06
CA TYR A 134 12.12 8.27 -0.33
C TYR A 134 11.79 8.43 1.15
N VAL A 135 11.23 7.38 1.75
CA VAL A 135 10.97 7.29 3.18
C VAL A 135 11.74 6.12 3.76
N ILE A 136 12.48 6.39 4.82
CA ILE A 136 13.26 5.39 5.55
C ILE A 136 12.73 5.35 6.98
N PRO A 137 12.43 4.17 7.56
CA PRO A 137 12.09 4.06 8.97
C PRO A 137 13.28 4.50 9.82
N TYR A 138 13.00 5.26 10.85
CA TYR A 138 13.99 5.76 11.79
C TYR A 138 13.66 5.31 13.22
N GLU A 139 14.60 4.65 13.86
CA GLU A 139 14.54 4.33 15.28
C GLU A 139 15.48 5.25 16.04
N GLY A 140 14.96 5.93 17.04
CA GLY A 140 15.72 6.88 17.86
C GLY A 140 15.45 6.73 19.35
N PHE A 141 16.37 7.24 20.17
CA PHE A 141 16.21 7.29 21.62
C PHE A 141 15.71 8.67 22.05
N LYS A 142 14.67 8.70 22.87
CA LYS A 142 14.17 9.92 23.50
C LYS A 142 14.38 9.86 25.01
N LYS A 143 15.05 10.86 25.54
CA LYS A 143 15.16 11.03 27.02
C LYS A 143 13.78 11.39 27.58
N LEU A 144 13.30 10.61 28.53
CA LEU A 144 12.12 10.92 29.31
C LEU A 144 12.56 11.57 30.63
N ASN A 145 11.96 12.69 30.96
CA ASN A 145 12.12 13.25 32.31
C ASN A 145 11.30 12.43 33.29
N LYS A 146 11.89 12.12 34.44
CA LYS A 146 11.20 11.42 35.54
C LYS A 146 10.14 12.31 36.13
#